data_e1427a69ff580a969f758304cb18a092
#
_entry.id   e1427a69ff580a969f758304cb18a092
#
_cell.length_a   1.000
_cell.length_b   1.000
_cell.length_c   1.000
_cell.angle_alpha   90.00
_cell.angle_beta   90.00
_cell.angle_gamma   90.00
#
_symmetry.space_group_name_H-M   'P 1'
#
loop_
_entity.id
_entity.type
_entity.pdbx_description
1 polymer ?
#
loop_
_entity_poly.entity_id
_entity_poly.type
_entity_poly.pdbx_seq_one_letter_code
_entity_poly.pdbx_strand_id
1 'polypeptide(L)'
;MPDLLACVAEQPLVDHHCHGVLRRDADEATLESLLNEGTGVPGGSAFDSQVGFAFRRLCPPVLGLPAHAGPGDYAARRAELGAAEVNQRFLQAAGLAALCVDTGFTPEPLTTPAELGSLAGAAAYEIVRLERVAEDVAAAPAGQGGQGGQGGQGGGVGAAGFADAVRSALARRAVGTAGVVGFKSIAAYRTGLDLDPGRPSDAEVRAAAGRWLGAAGARPLRLADETLQRFLIWCAVDLGLPVQFHVGYGDSDVDLHRCNPLLLTPLLRAIQPTGVPVMLLHNYPYHREAGYLAQVFPNVYVDAGLATHNLGSRSPALLAEALELTPYGKFLYSSDAFGLPELYYLGAALFRRALSDFLSAGLREDLYSERTAARLASMLCTGNARRAYRLGDQT
;
A
#
# COMPACT_ATOMS: atom_id res chain seq x y z
N MET A 1 10.73 -0.99 -24.74
CA MET A 1 11.58 -0.75 -23.56
C MET A 1 13.00 -1.15 -23.93
N PRO A 2 14.07 -0.58 -23.33
CA PRO A 2 15.39 -1.15 -23.47
C PRO A 2 15.35 -2.62 -23.03
N ASP A 3 16.25 -3.43 -23.58
CA ASP A 3 16.30 -4.87 -23.28
C ASP A 3 16.50 -5.07 -21.79
N LEU A 4 15.50 -5.70 -21.15
CA LEU A 4 15.58 -6.10 -19.76
C LEU A 4 16.44 -7.37 -19.64
N LEU A 5 17.14 -7.56 -18.52
CA LEU A 5 17.71 -8.86 -18.20
C LEU A 5 16.62 -9.93 -18.24
N ALA A 6 16.88 -11.02 -18.95
CA ALA A 6 15.91 -12.12 -19.09
C ALA A 6 15.37 -12.60 -17.72
N CYS A 7 16.27 -12.76 -16.74
CA CYS A 7 15.89 -13.16 -15.39
C CYS A 7 15.00 -12.16 -14.63
N VAL A 8 14.86 -10.92 -15.12
CA VAL A 8 13.92 -9.92 -14.58
C VAL A 8 12.64 -9.87 -15.41
N ALA A 9 12.78 -9.92 -16.74
CA ALA A 9 11.66 -9.82 -17.67
C ALA A 9 10.63 -10.97 -17.47
N GLU A 10 11.13 -12.16 -17.20
CA GLU A 10 10.33 -13.38 -17.02
C GLU A 10 9.71 -13.53 -15.62
N GLN A 11 10.14 -12.74 -14.63
CA GLN A 11 9.60 -12.85 -13.28
C GLN A 11 8.22 -12.20 -13.17
N PRO A 12 7.22 -12.94 -12.67
CA PRO A 12 5.99 -12.31 -12.20
C PRO A 12 6.26 -11.49 -10.94
N LEU A 13 5.37 -10.57 -10.60
CA LEU A 13 5.49 -9.74 -9.40
C LEU A 13 4.42 -10.10 -8.36
N VAL A 14 4.78 -10.04 -7.09
CA VAL A 14 3.82 -9.98 -5.99
C VAL A 14 3.72 -8.52 -5.55
N ASP A 15 2.59 -7.90 -5.84
CA ASP A 15 2.27 -6.55 -5.41
C ASP A 15 1.75 -6.59 -3.97
N HIS A 16 2.64 -6.33 -3.00
CA HIS A 16 2.29 -6.53 -1.60
C HIS A 16 1.47 -5.39 -0.99
N HIS A 17 1.25 -4.30 -1.74
CA HIS A 17 0.38 -3.20 -1.35
C HIS A 17 -0.16 -2.45 -2.56
N CYS A 18 -1.46 -2.48 -2.73
CA CYS A 18 -2.19 -1.79 -3.79
C CYS A 18 -3.65 -1.55 -3.36
N HIS A 19 -4.44 -0.88 -4.22
CA HIS A 19 -5.86 -0.58 -4.01
C HIS A 19 -6.71 -1.07 -5.19
N GLY A 20 -8.04 -1.00 -5.07
CA GLY A 20 -8.94 -1.30 -6.17
C GLY A 20 -8.81 -0.29 -7.33
N VAL A 21 -9.27 -0.68 -8.51
CA VAL A 21 -9.40 0.22 -9.67
C VAL A 21 -10.84 0.67 -9.87
N LEU A 22 -11.03 1.80 -10.56
CA LEU A 22 -12.34 2.35 -10.92
C LEU A 22 -13.13 1.34 -11.74
N ARG A 23 -14.43 1.20 -11.44
CA ARG A 23 -15.37 0.39 -12.22
C ARG A 23 -15.95 1.16 -13.40
N ARG A 24 -15.83 2.49 -13.39
CA ARG A 24 -16.26 3.41 -14.42
C ARG A 24 -15.12 3.84 -15.31
N ASP A 25 -15.44 4.39 -16.47
CA ASP A 25 -14.43 5.01 -17.33
C ASP A 25 -13.82 6.24 -16.63
N ALA A 26 -12.56 6.49 -16.95
CA ALA A 26 -11.83 7.67 -16.54
C ALA A 26 -11.64 8.58 -17.75
N ASP A 27 -12.21 9.76 -17.70
CA ASP A 27 -11.95 10.84 -18.65
C ASP A 27 -10.60 11.51 -18.40
N GLU A 28 -10.20 12.43 -19.24
CA GLU A 28 -8.92 13.14 -19.14
C GLU A 28 -8.73 13.80 -17.76
N ALA A 29 -9.77 14.44 -17.22
CA ALA A 29 -9.71 15.10 -15.91
C ALA A 29 -9.52 14.08 -14.76
N THR A 30 -10.18 12.93 -14.84
CA THR A 30 -10.02 11.84 -13.89
C THR A 30 -8.59 11.25 -13.96
N LEU A 31 -8.08 11.03 -15.18
CA LEU A 31 -6.71 10.56 -15.39
C LEU A 31 -5.71 11.54 -14.77
N GLU A 32 -5.84 12.82 -15.07
CA GLU A 32 -4.96 13.86 -14.56
C GLU A 32 -5.00 13.96 -13.04
N SER A 33 -6.19 13.88 -12.44
CA SER A 33 -6.38 13.90 -10.99
C SER A 33 -5.70 12.72 -10.29
N LEU A 34 -5.77 11.52 -10.87
CA LEU A 34 -5.22 10.29 -10.28
C LEU A 34 -3.72 10.06 -10.61
N LEU A 35 -3.12 10.88 -11.45
CA LEU A 35 -1.66 10.93 -11.66
C LEU A 35 -0.95 11.87 -10.69
N ASN A 36 -1.67 12.47 -9.75
CA ASN A 36 -1.13 13.44 -8.81
C ASN A 36 -1.67 13.16 -7.40
N GLU A 37 -0.80 13.19 -6.40
CA GLU A 37 -1.20 13.09 -4.98
C GLU A 37 -1.82 14.39 -4.45
N GLY A 38 -1.69 15.49 -5.16
CA GLY A 38 -2.27 16.78 -4.81
C GLY A 38 -3.62 17.03 -5.45
N THR A 39 -4.22 18.19 -5.13
CA THR A 39 -5.56 18.59 -5.59
C THR A 39 -5.57 19.29 -6.95
N GLY A 40 -4.51 19.21 -7.73
CA GLY A 40 -4.42 19.79 -9.07
C GLY A 40 -3.06 20.43 -9.34
N VAL A 41 -2.87 20.84 -10.60
CA VAL A 41 -1.64 21.51 -11.08
C VAL A 41 -2.03 22.88 -11.62
N PRO A 42 -2.06 23.95 -10.80
CA PRO A 42 -2.44 25.28 -11.28
C PRO A 42 -1.53 25.75 -12.41
N GLY A 43 -2.11 26.08 -13.56
CA GLY A 43 -1.37 26.58 -14.73
C GLY A 43 -0.50 25.54 -15.45
N GLY A 44 -0.69 24.24 -15.15
CA GLY A 44 0.04 23.14 -15.77
C GLY A 44 -0.82 21.89 -15.89
N SER A 45 -0.18 20.77 -16.18
CA SER A 45 -0.83 19.46 -16.28
C SER A 45 -0.01 18.41 -15.52
N ALA A 46 -0.69 17.43 -14.88
CA ALA A 46 -0.02 16.26 -14.30
C ALA A 46 0.70 15.42 -15.35
N PHE A 47 0.29 15.52 -16.62
CA PHE A 47 1.00 14.87 -17.74
C PHE A 47 2.38 15.49 -18.03
N ASP A 48 2.69 16.67 -17.51
CA ASP A 48 4.02 17.33 -17.61
C ASP A 48 4.86 17.09 -16.35
N SER A 49 4.75 15.89 -15.77
CA SER A 49 5.52 15.41 -14.63
C SER A 49 6.29 14.14 -14.99
N GLN A 50 7.13 13.63 -14.05
CA GLN A 50 7.86 12.37 -14.26
C GLN A 50 6.91 11.18 -14.49
N VAL A 51 5.83 11.07 -13.72
CA VAL A 51 4.81 10.03 -13.93
C VAL A 51 4.05 10.28 -15.23
N GLY A 52 3.72 11.54 -15.56
CA GLY A 52 3.03 11.91 -16.79
C GLY A 52 3.82 11.55 -18.04
N PHE A 53 5.13 11.80 -18.05
CA PHE A 53 6.00 11.38 -19.17
C PHE A 53 6.13 9.86 -19.28
N ALA A 54 6.22 9.15 -18.15
CA ALA A 54 6.20 7.68 -18.14
C ALA A 54 4.87 7.15 -18.69
N PHE A 55 3.74 7.73 -18.26
CA PHE A 55 2.40 7.40 -18.72
C PHE A 55 2.29 7.57 -20.24
N ARG A 56 2.61 8.76 -20.77
CA ARG A 56 2.53 9.06 -22.21
C ARG A 56 3.42 8.16 -23.06
N ARG A 57 4.53 7.71 -22.51
CA ARG A 57 5.43 6.80 -23.21
C ARG A 57 4.94 5.35 -23.20
N LEU A 58 4.46 4.87 -22.06
CA LEU A 58 4.27 3.43 -21.81
C LEU A 58 2.82 2.97 -21.91
N CYS A 59 1.84 3.82 -21.54
CA CYS A 59 0.44 3.40 -21.49
C CYS A 59 -0.26 3.37 -22.87
N PRO A 60 -0.09 4.34 -23.77
CA PRO A 60 -0.79 4.34 -25.06
C PRO A 60 -0.60 3.07 -25.89
N PRO A 61 0.59 2.44 -25.97
CA PRO A 61 0.79 1.21 -26.71
C PRO A 61 -0.04 0.03 -26.20
N VAL A 62 -0.38 -0.03 -24.90
CA VAL A 62 -1.22 -1.09 -24.32
C VAL A 62 -2.66 -1.01 -24.90
N LEU A 63 -3.11 0.18 -25.24
CA LEU A 63 -4.42 0.42 -25.84
C LEU A 63 -4.40 0.47 -27.38
N GLY A 64 -3.24 0.19 -27.99
CA GLY A 64 -3.06 0.19 -29.45
C GLY A 64 -2.84 1.59 -30.06
N LEU A 65 -2.47 2.58 -29.25
CA LEU A 65 -2.07 3.91 -29.67
C LEU A 65 -0.56 4.03 -29.81
N PRO A 66 -0.04 4.98 -30.61
CA PRO A 66 1.38 5.26 -30.62
C PRO A 66 1.84 5.82 -29.26
N ALA A 67 3.10 5.53 -28.90
CA ALA A 67 3.72 6.19 -27.76
C ALA A 67 3.64 7.71 -27.90
N HIS A 68 3.43 8.39 -26.76
CA HIS A 68 3.26 9.84 -26.69
C HIS A 68 1.96 10.39 -27.33
N ALA A 69 0.94 9.53 -27.54
CA ALA A 69 -0.41 10.01 -27.89
C ALA A 69 -0.88 11.08 -26.90
N GLY A 70 -1.64 12.05 -27.40
CA GLY A 70 -2.19 13.14 -26.58
C GLY A 70 -3.14 12.63 -25.50
N PRO A 71 -3.28 13.34 -24.35
CA PRO A 71 -4.19 12.92 -23.29
C PRO A 71 -5.65 12.77 -23.76
N GLY A 72 -6.13 13.68 -24.62
CA GLY A 72 -7.48 13.62 -25.19
C GLY A 72 -7.69 12.39 -26.09
N ASP A 73 -6.72 12.06 -26.97
CA ASP A 73 -6.78 10.86 -27.83
C ASP A 73 -6.75 9.59 -26.97
N TYR A 74 -5.96 9.61 -25.90
CA TYR A 74 -5.89 8.50 -24.97
C TYR A 74 -7.21 8.29 -24.23
N ALA A 75 -7.81 9.35 -23.70
CA ALA A 75 -9.10 9.28 -23.00
C ALA A 75 -10.23 8.83 -23.96
N ALA A 76 -10.24 9.31 -25.21
CA ALA A 76 -11.19 8.87 -26.23
C ALA A 76 -11.04 7.35 -26.50
N ARG A 77 -9.80 6.85 -26.62
CA ARG A 77 -9.54 5.44 -26.82
C ARG A 77 -9.96 4.57 -25.63
N ARG A 78 -9.78 5.07 -24.39
CA ARG A 78 -10.29 4.39 -23.20
C ARG A 78 -11.82 4.26 -23.24
N ALA A 79 -12.51 5.34 -23.56
CA ALA A 79 -13.98 5.35 -23.67
C ALA A 79 -14.50 4.37 -24.74
N GLU A 80 -13.81 4.25 -25.89
CA GLU A 80 -14.16 3.28 -26.93
C GLU A 80 -14.04 1.82 -26.44
N LEU A 81 -13.02 1.51 -25.63
CA LEU A 81 -12.78 0.17 -25.11
C LEU A 81 -13.66 -0.15 -23.89
N GLY A 82 -13.98 0.86 -23.11
CA GLY A 82 -14.70 0.75 -21.84
C GLY A 82 -13.83 0.27 -20.68
N ALA A 83 -14.22 0.64 -19.46
CA ALA A 83 -13.45 0.43 -18.23
C ALA A 83 -13.02 -1.03 -18.03
N ALA A 84 -13.90 -2.00 -18.27
CA ALA A 84 -13.62 -3.41 -18.05
C ALA A 84 -12.44 -3.92 -18.89
N GLU A 85 -12.46 -3.60 -20.19
CA GLU A 85 -11.39 -3.99 -21.13
C GLU A 85 -10.07 -3.30 -20.82
N VAL A 86 -10.11 -2.01 -20.51
CA VAL A 86 -8.92 -1.22 -20.13
C VAL A 86 -8.31 -1.78 -18.85
N ASN A 87 -9.13 -2.02 -17.83
CA ASN A 87 -8.67 -2.59 -16.56
C ASN A 87 -7.99 -3.93 -16.78
N GLN A 88 -8.60 -4.81 -17.56
CA GLN A 88 -8.05 -6.13 -17.86
C GLN A 88 -6.71 -6.02 -18.59
N ARG A 89 -6.61 -5.21 -19.65
CA ARG A 89 -5.38 -5.08 -20.45
C ARG A 89 -4.19 -4.62 -19.59
N PHE A 90 -4.37 -3.59 -18.79
CA PHE A 90 -3.28 -3.07 -17.97
C PHE A 90 -2.89 -3.99 -16.83
N LEU A 91 -3.87 -4.58 -16.14
CA LEU A 91 -3.59 -5.52 -15.05
C LEU A 91 -2.89 -6.78 -15.55
N GLN A 92 -3.27 -7.31 -16.71
CA GLN A 92 -2.57 -8.44 -17.34
C GLN A 92 -1.16 -8.03 -17.82
N ALA A 93 -1.02 -6.85 -18.42
CA ALA A 93 0.27 -6.34 -18.87
C ALA A 93 1.25 -6.08 -17.71
N ALA A 94 0.75 -5.84 -16.50
CA ALA A 94 1.59 -5.70 -15.29
C ALA A 94 2.29 -7.01 -14.91
N GLY A 95 1.77 -8.18 -15.30
CA GLY A 95 2.39 -9.48 -15.06
C GLY A 95 2.50 -9.82 -13.58
N LEU A 96 1.37 -9.75 -12.87
CA LEU A 96 1.29 -9.97 -11.43
C LEU A 96 0.97 -11.45 -11.13
N ALA A 97 1.61 -12.02 -10.10
CA ALA A 97 1.30 -13.35 -9.56
C ALA A 97 0.34 -13.26 -8.38
N ALA A 98 0.41 -12.17 -7.61
CA ALA A 98 -0.47 -11.94 -6.49
C ALA A 98 -0.57 -10.45 -6.18
N LEU A 99 -1.70 -10.07 -5.54
CA LEU A 99 -2.00 -8.71 -5.09
C LEU A 99 -2.46 -8.75 -3.63
N CYS A 100 -1.91 -7.85 -2.80
CA CYS A 100 -2.39 -7.61 -1.43
C CYS A 100 -3.08 -6.24 -1.41
N VAL A 101 -4.41 -6.25 -1.38
CA VAL A 101 -5.26 -5.09 -1.63
C VAL A 101 -5.72 -4.46 -0.31
N ASP A 102 -5.35 -3.20 -0.06
CA ASP A 102 -5.92 -2.40 1.04
C ASP A 102 -7.34 -1.97 0.68
N THR A 103 -8.33 -2.51 1.38
CA THR A 103 -9.75 -2.25 1.13
C THR A 103 -10.31 -1.10 1.96
N GLY A 104 -9.47 -0.44 2.77
CA GLY A 104 -9.90 0.61 3.70
C GLY A 104 -10.03 2.01 3.11
N PHE A 105 -9.64 2.24 1.86
CA PHE A 105 -9.78 3.52 1.16
C PHE A 105 -10.65 3.37 -0.09
N THR A 106 -11.90 3.77 0.02
CA THR A 106 -12.91 3.66 -1.04
C THR A 106 -13.71 4.95 -1.15
N PRO A 107 -13.11 6.05 -1.64
CA PRO A 107 -13.83 7.32 -1.81
C PRO A 107 -14.94 7.23 -2.85
N GLU A 108 -14.85 6.24 -3.75
CA GLU A 108 -15.85 5.86 -4.73
C GLU A 108 -15.85 4.33 -4.94
N PRO A 109 -16.82 3.75 -5.66
CA PRO A 109 -16.88 2.29 -5.87
C PRO A 109 -15.68 1.76 -6.67
N LEU A 110 -14.83 0.99 -6.01
CA LEU A 110 -13.66 0.32 -6.58
C LEU A 110 -13.93 -1.19 -6.75
N THR A 111 -13.06 -1.86 -7.52
CA THR A 111 -13.06 -3.31 -7.58
C THR A 111 -12.70 -3.93 -6.22
N THR A 112 -13.34 -5.04 -5.90
CA THR A 112 -12.97 -5.89 -4.75
C THR A 112 -11.67 -6.64 -5.05
N PRO A 113 -10.98 -7.19 -4.01
CA PRO A 113 -9.81 -8.04 -4.24
C PRO A 113 -10.07 -9.19 -5.23
N ALA A 114 -11.23 -9.87 -5.11
CA ALA A 114 -11.58 -10.97 -6.00
C ALA A 114 -11.77 -10.53 -7.45
N GLU A 115 -12.44 -9.41 -7.69
CA GLU A 115 -12.60 -8.84 -9.04
C GLU A 115 -11.26 -8.40 -9.62
N LEU A 116 -10.42 -7.73 -8.82
CA LEU A 116 -9.09 -7.27 -9.22
C LEU A 116 -8.20 -8.47 -9.61
N GLY A 117 -8.20 -9.51 -8.78
CA GLY A 117 -7.46 -10.75 -9.06
C GLY A 117 -7.94 -11.42 -10.34
N SER A 118 -9.26 -11.49 -10.56
CA SER A 118 -9.83 -12.04 -11.80
C SER A 118 -9.39 -11.26 -13.04
N LEU A 119 -9.41 -9.93 -12.99
CA LEU A 119 -8.96 -9.06 -14.09
C LEU A 119 -7.46 -9.22 -14.38
N ALA A 120 -6.66 -9.35 -13.35
CA ALA A 120 -5.22 -9.54 -13.45
C ALA A 120 -4.80 -10.97 -13.82
N GLY A 121 -5.67 -11.96 -13.65
CA GLY A 121 -5.32 -13.38 -13.71
C GLY A 121 -4.35 -13.79 -12.60
N ALA A 122 -4.49 -13.20 -11.40
CA ALA A 122 -3.58 -13.34 -10.27
C ALA A 122 -4.34 -13.66 -8.98
N ALA A 123 -3.64 -14.27 -8.01
CA ALA A 123 -4.18 -14.40 -6.66
C ALA A 123 -4.39 -13.02 -6.02
N ALA A 124 -5.47 -12.84 -5.26
CA ALA A 124 -5.70 -11.59 -4.56
C ALA A 124 -6.03 -11.85 -3.09
N TYR A 125 -5.42 -11.04 -2.25
CA TYR A 125 -5.52 -11.09 -0.79
C TYR A 125 -5.94 -9.73 -0.24
N GLU A 126 -6.48 -9.72 0.96
CA GLU A 126 -6.93 -8.50 1.61
C GLU A 126 -5.92 -8.03 2.67
N ILE A 127 -5.66 -6.73 2.67
CA ILE A 127 -5.03 -5.97 3.76
C ILE A 127 -6.13 -5.15 4.44
N VAL A 128 -6.30 -5.34 5.75
CA VAL A 128 -7.34 -4.68 6.51
C VAL A 128 -6.82 -3.38 7.14
N ARG A 129 -7.43 -2.24 6.81
CA ARG A 129 -7.07 -0.95 7.39
C ARG A 129 -7.63 -0.83 8.81
N LEU A 130 -6.74 -0.69 9.78
CA LEU A 130 -7.05 -0.68 11.22
C LEU A 130 -7.99 0.46 11.60
N GLU A 131 -7.66 1.66 11.16
CA GLU A 131 -8.44 2.86 11.48
C GLU A 131 -9.86 2.76 10.92
N ARG A 132 -10.02 2.20 9.73
CA ARG A 132 -11.34 1.99 9.12
C ARG A 132 -12.20 1.03 9.94
N VAL A 133 -11.62 -0.07 10.44
CA VAL A 133 -12.35 -1.01 11.31
C VAL A 133 -12.84 -0.31 12.59
N ALA A 134 -12.00 0.53 13.20
CA ALA A 134 -12.38 1.26 14.40
C ALA A 134 -13.47 2.31 14.12
N GLU A 135 -13.37 3.03 13.00
CA GLU A 135 -14.37 3.99 12.54
C GLU A 135 -15.71 3.30 12.23
N ASP A 136 -15.70 2.13 11.57
CA ASP A 136 -16.89 1.34 11.27
C ASP A 136 -17.55 0.79 12.55
N VAL A 137 -16.76 0.31 13.52
CA VAL A 137 -17.24 -0.14 14.82
C VAL A 137 -17.94 0.99 15.57
N ALA A 138 -17.36 2.19 15.53
CA ALA A 138 -17.94 3.36 16.18
C ALA A 138 -19.24 3.86 15.49
N ALA A 139 -19.33 3.70 14.17
CA ALA A 139 -20.49 4.12 13.37
C ALA A 139 -21.63 3.09 13.34
N ALA A 140 -21.37 1.84 13.76
CA ALA A 140 -22.37 0.76 13.70
C ALA A 140 -23.60 1.07 14.58
N PRO A 141 -24.84 0.83 14.10
CA PRO A 141 -26.05 1.01 14.91
C PRO A 141 -26.05 0.11 16.15
N ALA A 142 -26.56 0.61 17.28
CA ALA A 142 -26.75 -0.20 18.49
C ALA A 142 -27.67 -1.38 18.20
N GLY A 143 -27.17 -2.61 18.26
CA GLY A 143 -27.95 -3.83 18.06
C GLY A 143 -27.30 -4.97 17.30
N GLN A 144 -26.14 -4.75 16.63
CA GLN A 144 -25.42 -5.81 15.92
C GLN A 144 -24.19 -6.37 16.66
N GLY A 145 -23.90 -5.90 17.85
CA GLY A 145 -22.85 -6.41 18.73
C GLY A 145 -23.44 -6.75 20.09
N GLY A 146 -23.45 -8.03 20.47
CA GLY A 146 -23.76 -8.68 21.76
C GLY A 146 -24.41 -7.89 22.89
N GLN A 147 -25.35 -8.54 23.55
CA GLN A 147 -26.12 -8.07 24.70
C GLN A 147 -25.30 -7.34 25.77
N GLY A 148 -25.69 -6.14 26.15
CA GLY A 148 -25.34 -5.53 27.44
C GLY A 148 -25.05 -4.02 27.38
N GLY A 149 -26.05 -3.21 27.76
CA GLY A 149 -25.82 -1.81 28.16
C GLY A 149 -26.89 -0.83 27.73
N GLN A 150 -27.84 -0.54 28.64
CA GLN A 150 -28.79 0.57 28.50
C GLN A 150 -28.05 1.92 28.59
N GLY A 151 -28.29 2.82 27.66
CA GLY A 151 -28.05 4.23 27.90
C GLY A 151 -27.48 5.01 26.71
N GLY A 152 -28.29 5.83 26.10
CA GLY A 152 -27.83 6.97 25.28
C GLY A 152 -28.40 6.97 23.85
N GLN A 153 -29.10 8.02 23.50
CA GLN A 153 -29.61 8.31 22.16
C GLN A 153 -28.41 8.59 21.21
N GLY A 154 -27.98 7.56 20.47
CA GLY A 154 -26.91 7.62 19.48
C GLY A 154 -26.40 6.20 19.24
N GLY A 155 -26.76 5.61 18.09
CA GLY A 155 -26.76 4.15 17.85
C GLY A 155 -25.41 3.47 17.63
N GLY A 156 -24.30 3.86 18.27
CA GLY A 156 -22.99 3.22 18.14
C GLY A 156 -22.49 2.56 19.43
N VAL A 157 -21.38 1.84 19.35
CA VAL A 157 -20.70 1.26 20.51
C VAL A 157 -20.17 2.40 21.39
N GLY A 158 -20.62 2.45 22.67
CA GLY A 158 -20.12 3.43 23.63
C GLY A 158 -18.65 3.16 24.04
N ALA A 159 -18.00 4.17 24.65
CA ALA A 159 -16.59 4.10 25.06
C ALA A 159 -16.26 2.86 25.91
N ALA A 160 -17.18 2.40 26.74
CA ALA A 160 -16.98 1.23 27.60
C ALA A 160 -16.79 -0.09 26.84
N GLY A 161 -17.52 -0.26 25.73
CA GLY A 161 -17.47 -1.47 24.90
C GLY A 161 -16.55 -1.36 23.68
N PHE A 162 -15.98 -0.19 23.43
CA PHE A 162 -15.24 0.09 22.20
C PHE A 162 -14.05 -0.86 22.02
N ALA A 163 -13.20 -1.03 23.03
CA ALA A 163 -12.00 -1.87 22.94
C ALA A 163 -12.34 -3.31 22.57
N ASP A 164 -13.33 -3.91 23.23
CA ASP A 164 -13.73 -5.30 22.97
C ASP A 164 -14.42 -5.47 21.62
N ALA A 165 -15.19 -4.48 21.19
CA ALA A 165 -15.83 -4.49 19.88
C ALA A 165 -14.78 -4.43 18.75
N VAL A 166 -13.74 -3.58 18.89
CA VAL A 166 -12.64 -3.48 17.92
C VAL A 166 -11.82 -4.75 17.89
N ARG A 167 -11.38 -5.28 19.05
CA ARG A 167 -10.64 -6.57 19.12
C ARG A 167 -11.44 -7.69 18.43
N SER A 168 -12.72 -7.77 18.72
CA SER A 168 -13.62 -8.78 18.12
C SER A 168 -13.77 -8.58 16.61
N ALA A 169 -13.89 -7.34 16.13
CA ALA A 169 -13.97 -7.04 14.71
C ALA A 169 -12.70 -7.42 13.96
N LEU A 170 -11.52 -7.05 14.48
CA LEU A 170 -10.23 -7.41 13.89
C LEU A 170 -10.00 -8.93 13.89
N ALA A 171 -10.31 -9.61 15.00
CA ALA A 171 -10.19 -11.07 15.08
C ALA A 171 -11.10 -11.78 14.07
N ARG A 172 -12.34 -11.34 13.90
CA ARG A 172 -13.25 -11.89 12.88
C ARG A 172 -12.71 -11.70 11.47
N ARG A 173 -12.12 -10.54 11.17
CA ARG A 173 -11.51 -10.29 9.85
C ARG A 173 -10.30 -11.20 9.63
N ALA A 174 -9.44 -11.36 10.62
CA ALA A 174 -8.23 -12.18 10.54
C ALA A 174 -8.51 -13.68 10.34
N VAL A 175 -9.58 -14.22 10.95
CA VAL A 175 -9.88 -15.65 10.95
C VAL A 175 -11.07 -16.00 10.06
N GLY A 176 -12.06 -15.12 9.98
CA GLY A 176 -13.35 -15.39 9.33
C GLY A 176 -13.40 -15.06 7.85
N THR A 177 -12.43 -14.31 7.33
CA THR A 177 -12.40 -13.90 5.92
C THR A 177 -11.22 -14.62 5.24
N ALA A 178 -11.53 -15.58 4.41
CA ALA A 178 -10.49 -16.22 3.59
C ALA A 178 -9.78 -15.16 2.76
N GLY A 179 -8.44 -15.13 2.84
CA GLY A 179 -7.62 -14.22 2.05
C GLY A 179 -7.14 -12.95 2.76
N VAL A 180 -7.48 -12.70 4.04
CA VAL A 180 -6.81 -11.64 4.82
C VAL A 180 -5.40 -12.09 5.20
N VAL A 181 -4.39 -11.29 4.79
CA VAL A 181 -2.97 -11.63 4.98
C VAL A 181 -2.19 -10.61 5.80
N GLY A 182 -2.82 -9.48 6.16
CA GLY A 182 -2.17 -8.45 6.95
C GLY A 182 -3.08 -7.30 7.31
N PHE A 183 -2.52 -6.39 8.07
CA PHE A 183 -3.16 -5.15 8.50
C PHE A 183 -2.38 -3.94 7.99
N LYS A 184 -3.06 -2.80 7.85
CA LYS A 184 -2.46 -1.50 7.48
C LYS A 184 -2.83 -0.46 8.51
N SER A 185 -1.84 0.31 8.97
CA SER A 185 -2.04 1.55 9.72
C SER A 185 -1.70 2.76 8.86
N ILE A 186 -2.53 3.77 8.95
CA ILE A 186 -2.33 5.10 8.37
C ILE A 186 -2.07 6.14 9.46
N ALA A 187 -1.41 5.74 10.55
CA ALA A 187 -1.04 6.66 11.65
C ALA A 187 -0.31 7.91 11.13
N ALA A 188 0.50 7.78 10.06
CA ALA A 188 1.15 8.89 9.37
C ALA A 188 0.19 10.02 9.01
N TYR A 189 -1.00 9.70 8.51
CA TYR A 189 -2.05 10.66 8.15
C TYR A 189 -2.89 11.15 9.32
N ARG A 190 -2.74 10.58 10.51
CA ARG A 190 -3.63 10.80 11.65
C ARG A 190 -2.93 11.51 12.79
N THR A 191 -1.79 10.97 13.23
CA THR A 191 -1.06 11.45 14.40
C THR A 191 0.44 11.59 14.15
N GLY A 192 0.91 11.16 12.98
CA GLY A 192 2.34 10.97 12.70
C GLY A 192 2.85 9.64 13.24
N LEU A 193 4.14 9.37 13.00
CA LEU A 193 4.79 8.09 13.36
C LEU A 193 5.55 8.13 14.69
N ASP A 194 5.60 9.27 15.37
CA ASP A 194 6.16 9.40 16.71
C ASP A 194 5.17 8.89 17.76
N LEU A 195 5.03 7.56 17.82
CA LEU A 195 4.09 6.85 18.69
C LEU A 195 4.81 6.35 19.94
N ASP A 196 4.18 6.50 21.10
CA ASP A 196 4.63 5.83 22.31
C ASP A 196 4.65 4.31 22.09
N PRO A 197 5.73 3.58 22.43
CA PRO A 197 5.83 2.14 22.19
C PRO A 197 4.97 1.29 23.13
N GLY A 198 4.47 1.86 24.23
CA GLY A 198 3.74 1.13 25.26
C GLY A 198 2.37 0.66 24.82
N ARG A 199 1.95 -0.49 25.32
CA ARG A 199 0.56 -0.94 25.16
C ARG A 199 -0.36 -0.11 26.03
N PRO A 200 -1.41 0.55 25.48
CA PRO A 200 -2.35 1.26 26.32
C PRO A 200 -3.20 0.27 27.14
N SER A 201 -3.46 0.63 28.36
CA SER A 201 -4.41 -0.10 29.22
C SER A 201 -5.85 0.09 28.73
N ASP A 202 -6.76 -0.83 29.09
CA ASP A 202 -8.17 -0.71 28.75
C ASP A 202 -8.82 0.58 29.32
N ALA A 203 -8.30 1.07 30.45
CA ALA A 203 -8.76 2.33 31.04
C ALA A 203 -8.37 3.54 30.17
N GLU A 204 -7.13 3.57 29.66
CA GLU A 204 -6.66 4.60 28.72
C GLU A 204 -7.42 4.56 27.40
N VAL A 205 -7.62 3.34 26.83
CA VAL A 205 -8.41 3.16 25.61
C VAL A 205 -9.85 3.65 25.80
N ARG A 206 -10.49 3.31 26.92
CA ARG A 206 -11.85 3.78 27.24
C ARG A 206 -11.92 5.31 27.35
N ALA A 207 -10.96 5.93 28.02
CA ALA A 207 -10.89 7.37 28.15
C ALA A 207 -10.69 8.07 26.80
N ALA A 208 -9.76 7.55 25.97
CA ALA A 208 -9.51 8.04 24.63
C ALA A 208 -10.72 7.88 23.70
N ALA A 209 -11.36 6.70 23.71
CA ALA A 209 -12.59 6.46 22.97
C ALA A 209 -13.72 7.41 23.39
N GLY A 210 -13.85 7.68 24.72
CA GLY A 210 -14.81 8.64 25.23
C GLY A 210 -14.58 10.06 24.68
N ARG A 211 -13.35 10.52 24.64
CA ARG A 211 -13.00 11.83 24.05
C ARG A 211 -13.30 11.87 22.56
N TRP A 212 -12.83 10.84 21.83
CA TRP A 212 -12.98 10.76 20.37
C TRP A 212 -14.45 10.69 19.94
N LEU A 213 -15.24 9.80 20.57
CA LEU A 213 -16.68 9.65 20.28
C LEU A 213 -17.47 10.89 20.71
N GLY A 214 -17.09 11.55 21.82
CA GLY A 214 -17.71 12.76 22.29
C GLY A 214 -17.42 14.00 21.42
N ALA A 215 -16.32 14.01 20.71
CA ALA A 215 -15.97 15.06 19.76
C ALA A 215 -16.64 14.87 18.38
N ALA A 216 -17.25 13.73 18.12
CA ALA A 216 -17.93 13.42 16.88
C ALA A 216 -19.22 14.26 16.76
N GLY A 217 -19.14 15.33 15.99
CA GLY A 217 -20.32 16.11 15.55
C GLY A 217 -20.99 15.47 14.33
N ALA A 218 -21.62 16.29 13.47
CA ALA A 218 -22.25 15.85 12.21
C ALA A 218 -21.26 15.36 11.12
N ARG A 219 -19.95 15.32 11.39
CA ARG A 219 -18.91 14.89 10.44
C ARG A 219 -18.65 13.38 10.57
N PRO A 220 -18.24 12.69 9.47
CA PRO A 220 -17.76 11.32 9.57
C PRO A 220 -16.66 11.20 10.63
N LEU A 221 -16.71 10.12 11.43
CA LEU A 221 -15.68 9.83 12.42
C LEU A 221 -14.34 9.63 11.72
N ARG A 222 -13.33 10.41 12.14
CA ARG A 222 -11.94 10.24 11.72
C ARG A 222 -11.10 9.99 12.97
N LEU A 223 -10.51 8.80 13.05
CA LEU A 223 -9.71 8.42 14.21
C LEU A 223 -8.35 9.11 14.14
N ALA A 224 -8.10 10.04 15.05
CA ALA A 224 -6.86 10.81 15.16
C ALA A 224 -6.39 10.98 16.62
N ASP A 225 -6.66 9.98 17.48
CA ASP A 225 -6.18 9.91 18.87
C ASP A 225 -5.01 8.93 18.93
N GLU A 226 -3.87 9.36 19.47
CA GLU A 226 -2.62 8.60 19.52
C GLU A 226 -2.77 7.31 20.35
N THR A 227 -3.48 7.35 21.48
CA THR A 227 -3.74 6.17 22.32
C THR A 227 -4.54 5.12 21.56
N LEU A 228 -5.53 5.55 20.76
CA LEU A 228 -6.31 4.63 19.93
C LEU A 228 -5.48 4.08 18.77
N GLN A 229 -4.58 4.87 18.15
CA GLN A 229 -3.67 4.38 17.12
C GLN A 229 -2.78 3.26 17.68
N ARG A 230 -2.15 3.48 18.82
CA ARG A 230 -1.33 2.45 19.49
C ARG A 230 -2.15 1.20 19.81
N PHE A 231 -3.35 1.38 20.36
CA PHE A 231 -4.25 0.25 20.66
C PHE A 231 -4.52 -0.59 19.42
N LEU A 232 -4.84 0.01 18.28
CA LEU A 232 -5.11 -0.68 17.02
C LEU A 232 -3.87 -1.46 16.53
N ILE A 233 -2.71 -0.82 16.56
CA ILE A 233 -1.45 -1.45 16.16
C ILE A 233 -1.16 -2.67 17.03
N TRP A 234 -1.29 -2.55 18.35
CA TRP A 234 -1.06 -3.68 19.24
C TRP A 234 -2.10 -4.80 19.09
N CYS A 235 -3.35 -4.48 18.77
CA CYS A 235 -4.35 -5.51 18.41
C CYS A 235 -3.92 -6.29 17.16
N ALA A 236 -3.39 -5.62 16.15
CA ALA A 236 -2.88 -6.26 14.94
C ALA A 236 -1.66 -7.15 15.23
N VAL A 237 -0.72 -6.66 16.04
CA VAL A 237 0.46 -7.43 16.47
C VAL A 237 0.05 -8.70 17.24
N ASP A 238 -0.96 -8.60 18.12
CA ASP A 238 -1.45 -9.75 18.90
C ASP A 238 -2.11 -10.83 18.02
N LEU A 239 -2.65 -10.45 16.87
CA LEU A 239 -3.19 -11.39 15.88
C LEU A 239 -2.11 -12.09 15.04
N GLY A 240 -0.86 -11.66 15.12
CA GLY A 240 0.30 -12.33 14.51
C GLY A 240 0.40 -12.21 12.99
N LEU A 241 -0.42 -11.34 12.37
CA LEU A 241 -0.36 -11.04 10.94
C LEU A 241 0.57 -9.84 10.68
N PRO A 242 1.19 -9.76 9.48
CA PRO A 242 1.99 -8.61 9.06
C PRO A 242 1.27 -7.28 9.23
N VAL A 243 2.00 -6.25 9.67
CA VAL A 243 1.47 -4.89 9.85
C VAL A 243 2.21 -3.94 8.92
N GLN A 244 1.47 -3.30 8.02
CA GLN A 244 1.95 -2.27 7.11
C GLN A 244 1.79 -0.89 7.74
N PHE A 245 2.79 -0.03 7.59
CA PHE A 245 2.72 1.40 7.95
C PHE A 245 2.92 2.26 6.71
N HIS A 246 2.05 3.24 6.52
CA HIS A 246 2.36 4.32 5.57
C HIS A 246 3.54 5.13 6.10
N VAL A 247 4.54 5.37 5.25
CA VAL A 247 5.77 6.09 5.58
C VAL A 247 6.12 7.05 4.44
N GLY A 248 6.56 8.25 4.78
CA GLY A 248 7.04 9.23 3.81
C GLY A 248 5.93 9.88 2.98
N TYR A 249 6.16 9.97 1.69
CA TYR A 249 5.37 10.68 0.71
C TYR A 249 3.92 10.17 0.60
N GLY A 250 3.00 11.10 0.44
CA GLY A 250 1.57 10.90 0.27
C GLY A 250 0.89 12.20 -0.13
N ASP A 251 -0.43 12.30 0.07
CA ASP A 251 -1.22 13.47 -0.24
C ASP A 251 -1.02 14.64 0.76
N SER A 252 -1.78 15.72 0.58
CA SER A 252 -1.64 16.94 1.40
C SER A 252 -2.02 16.78 2.88
N ASP A 253 -2.57 15.65 3.28
CA ASP A 253 -2.93 15.34 4.68
C ASP A 253 -1.72 14.90 5.51
N VAL A 254 -0.58 14.55 4.85
CA VAL A 254 0.63 14.17 5.58
C VAL A 254 1.49 15.37 5.97
N ASP A 255 1.94 15.35 7.20
CA ASP A 255 3.09 16.14 7.69
C ASP A 255 4.35 15.33 7.39
N LEU A 256 5.02 15.61 6.27
CA LEU A 256 6.08 14.74 5.75
C LEU A 256 7.18 14.45 6.78
N HIS A 257 7.61 15.46 7.58
CA HIS A 257 8.62 15.26 8.62
C HIS A 257 8.15 14.33 9.75
N ARG A 258 6.83 14.21 9.98
CA ARG A 258 6.23 13.28 10.93
C ARG A 258 6.00 11.89 10.33
N CYS A 259 6.29 11.72 9.05
CA CYS A 259 6.23 10.45 8.32
C CYS A 259 7.61 9.81 8.13
N ASN A 260 8.66 10.35 8.79
CA ASN A 260 9.99 9.74 8.79
C ASN A 260 9.95 8.41 9.57
N PRO A 261 10.35 7.27 8.97
CA PRO A 261 10.28 5.96 9.62
C PRO A 261 11.15 5.84 10.87
N LEU A 262 12.18 6.67 11.04
CA LEU A 262 13.00 6.67 12.24
C LEU A 262 12.20 6.98 13.51
N LEU A 263 11.08 7.70 13.38
CA LEU A 263 10.16 7.98 14.49
C LEU A 263 9.51 6.70 15.04
N LEU A 264 9.36 5.66 14.22
CA LEU A 264 8.86 4.35 14.65
C LEU A 264 9.88 3.53 15.47
N THR A 265 11.15 3.97 15.57
CA THR A 265 12.21 3.17 16.19
C THR A 265 11.85 2.63 17.59
N PRO A 266 11.25 3.41 18.53
CA PRO A 266 10.84 2.87 19.82
C PRO A 266 9.76 1.78 19.70
N LEU A 267 8.78 1.98 18.84
CA LEU A 267 7.70 1.01 18.58
C LEU A 267 8.24 -0.27 17.93
N LEU A 268 9.15 -0.15 16.97
CA LEU A 268 9.80 -1.30 16.31
C LEU A 268 10.56 -2.16 17.31
N ARG A 269 11.28 -1.53 18.28
CA ARG A 269 11.93 -2.27 19.38
C ARG A 269 10.94 -3.03 20.24
N ALA A 270 9.78 -2.44 20.52
CA ALA A 270 8.74 -3.08 21.33
C ALA A 270 8.05 -4.25 20.59
N ILE A 271 7.86 -4.14 19.26
CA ILE A 271 7.25 -5.18 18.43
C ILE A 271 8.26 -6.31 18.11
N GLN A 272 9.55 -6.01 17.97
CA GLN A 272 10.57 -6.98 17.54
C GLN A 272 10.51 -8.35 18.26
N PRO A 273 10.34 -8.44 19.60
CA PRO A 273 10.28 -9.73 20.30
C PRO A 273 9.11 -10.63 19.89
N THR A 274 8.05 -10.05 19.30
CA THR A 274 6.88 -10.82 18.84
C THR A 274 7.15 -11.57 17.52
N GLY A 275 8.17 -11.17 16.76
CA GLY A 275 8.47 -11.69 15.44
C GLY A 275 7.48 -11.32 14.36
N VAL A 276 6.48 -10.49 14.65
CA VAL A 276 5.49 -10.03 13.66
C VAL A 276 6.17 -9.18 12.60
N PRO A 277 6.00 -9.48 11.30
CA PRO A 277 6.57 -8.70 10.22
C PRO A 277 5.96 -7.29 10.17
N VAL A 278 6.82 -6.29 10.04
CA VAL A 278 6.45 -4.88 9.88
C VAL A 278 6.92 -4.41 8.51
N MET A 279 6.00 -3.88 7.70
CA MET A 279 6.27 -3.33 6.39
C MET A 279 6.24 -1.81 6.45
N LEU A 280 7.36 -1.17 6.10
CA LEU A 280 7.43 0.27 5.90
C LEU A 280 7.17 0.55 4.43
N LEU A 281 6.01 1.13 4.11
CA LEU A 281 5.54 1.32 2.75
C LEU A 281 6.02 2.66 2.18
N HIS A 282 6.22 2.70 0.86
CA HIS A 282 6.49 3.91 0.06
C HIS A 282 7.87 4.51 0.32
N ASN A 283 8.16 4.88 1.53
CA ASN A 283 9.44 5.33 2.09
C ASN A 283 10.09 6.58 1.47
N TYR A 284 9.66 7.09 0.32
CA TYR A 284 10.25 8.31 -0.24
C TYR A 284 9.85 9.57 0.56
N PRO A 285 10.76 10.49 0.85
CA PRO A 285 12.18 10.50 0.51
C PRO A 285 13.09 9.78 1.52
N TYR A 286 12.53 9.09 2.51
CA TYR A 286 13.23 8.44 3.64
C TYR A 286 13.62 6.98 3.35
N HIS A 287 13.81 6.61 2.08
CA HIS A 287 14.11 5.23 1.69
C HIS A 287 15.46 4.72 2.21
N ARG A 288 16.43 5.61 2.46
CA ARG A 288 17.70 5.25 3.12
C ARG A 288 17.52 4.97 4.60
N GLU A 289 16.75 5.79 5.31
CA GLU A 289 16.39 5.61 6.72
C GLU A 289 15.59 4.31 6.92
N ALA A 290 14.65 4.02 6.01
CA ALA A 290 13.91 2.77 6.01
C ALA A 290 14.84 1.57 5.75
N GLY A 291 15.79 1.70 4.82
CA GLY A 291 16.84 0.70 4.55
C GLY A 291 17.69 0.42 5.79
N TYR A 292 18.07 1.45 6.55
CA TYR A 292 18.73 1.30 7.83
C TYR A 292 17.88 0.49 8.83
N LEU A 293 16.60 0.82 8.97
CA LEU A 293 15.69 0.09 9.87
C LEU A 293 15.54 -1.38 9.44
N ALA A 294 15.43 -1.65 8.14
CA ALA A 294 15.40 -3.01 7.64
C ALA A 294 16.71 -3.76 7.92
N GLN A 295 17.85 -3.07 7.89
CA GLN A 295 19.16 -3.66 8.23
C GLN A 295 19.23 -4.10 9.70
N VAL A 296 18.75 -3.25 10.61
CA VAL A 296 18.96 -3.45 12.06
C VAL A 296 17.83 -4.17 12.79
N PHE A 297 16.61 -4.21 12.22
CA PHE A 297 15.47 -4.93 12.78
C PHE A 297 15.14 -6.17 11.96
N PRO A 298 15.20 -7.39 12.53
CA PRO A 298 15.05 -8.63 11.75
C PRO A 298 13.65 -8.81 11.12
N ASN A 299 12.62 -8.23 11.72
CA ASN A 299 11.22 -8.33 11.29
C ASN A 299 10.73 -7.12 10.47
N VAL A 300 11.60 -6.17 10.11
CA VAL A 300 11.24 -5.00 9.29
C VAL A 300 11.56 -5.26 7.83
N TYR A 301 10.60 -4.95 6.97
CA TYR A 301 10.65 -5.00 5.50
C TYR A 301 10.32 -3.63 4.92
N VAL A 302 10.78 -3.37 3.70
CA VAL A 302 10.60 -2.08 3.03
C VAL A 302 10.24 -2.26 1.57
N ASP A 303 9.62 -1.24 0.98
CA ASP A 303 9.37 -1.13 -0.45
C ASP A 303 9.68 0.30 -0.96
N ALA A 304 9.36 0.57 -2.20
CA ALA A 304 9.41 1.89 -2.83
C ALA A 304 8.19 2.11 -3.73
N GLY A 305 7.04 1.52 -3.36
CA GLY A 305 5.76 1.74 -4.02
C GLY A 305 5.39 3.21 -4.09
N LEU A 306 4.32 3.58 -4.78
CA LEU A 306 3.97 4.98 -5.01
C LEU A 306 5.12 5.78 -5.69
N ALA A 307 6.26 5.91 -5.00
CA ALA A 307 7.41 6.66 -5.49
C ALA A 307 7.98 6.08 -6.79
N THR A 308 7.95 4.77 -7.01
CA THR A 308 8.48 4.13 -8.22
C THR A 308 7.83 4.70 -9.49
N HIS A 309 6.52 4.81 -9.55
CA HIS A 309 5.86 5.37 -10.73
C HIS A 309 5.86 6.89 -10.73
N ASN A 310 5.73 7.54 -9.57
CA ASN A 310 5.77 9.01 -9.48
C ASN A 310 7.12 9.60 -9.88
N LEU A 311 8.22 8.93 -9.59
CA LEU A 311 9.57 9.34 -10.00
C LEU A 311 9.90 8.97 -11.46
N GLY A 312 9.10 8.15 -12.10
CA GLY A 312 9.20 7.84 -13.54
C GLY A 312 10.60 7.43 -13.96
N SER A 313 11.27 8.26 -14.78
CA SER A 313 12.62 7.99 -15.26
C SER A 313 13.69 7.92 -14.17
N ARG A 314 13.42 8.39 -12.95
CA ARG A 314 14.33 8.37 -11.80
C ARG A 314 14.19 7.12 -10.93
N SER A 315 13.24 6.24 -11.22
CA SER A 315 13.04 4.99 -10.46
C SER A 315 14.27 4.08 -10.34
N PRO A 316 15.21 4.02 -11.33
CA PRO A 316 16.46 3.27 -11.16
C PRO A 316 17.35 3.81 -10.02
N ALA A 317 17.42 5.14 -9.88
CA ALA A 317 18.20 5.75 -8.79
C ALA A 317 17.54 5.48 -7.44
N LEU A 318 16.20 5.62 -7.36
CA LEU A 318 15.43 5.29 -6.15
C LEU A 318 15.70 3.87 -5.68
N LEU A 319 15.61 2.88 -6.58
CA LEU A 319 15.82 1.48 -6.21
C LEU A 319 17.25 1.22 -5.75
N ALA A 320 18.25 1.79 -6.44
CA ALA A 320 19.64 1.65 -6.06
C ALA A 320 19.91 2.22 -4.66
N GLU A 321 19.38 3.41 -4.37
CA GLU A 321 19.49 4.05 -3.05
C GLU A 321 18.76 3.29 -1.96
N ALA A 322 17.55 2.78 -2.23
CA ALA A 322 16.78 1.98 -1.29
C ALA A 322 17.49 0.65 -0.94
N LEU A 323 18.31 0.11 -1.83
CA LEU A 323 19.06 -1.13 -1.63
C LEU A 323 20.47 -0.93 -1.06
N GLU A 324 20.90 0.31 -0.78
CA GLU A 324 22.26 0.58 -0.23
C GLU A 324 22.49 -0.17 1.10
N LEU A 325 21.55 -0.10 2.02
CA LEU A 325 21.63 -0.80 3.33
C LEU A 325 20.59 -1.91 3.47
N THR A 326 19.51 -1.88 2.70
CA THR A 326 18.46 -2.88 2.83
C THR A 326 18.98 -4.27 2.44
N PRO A 327 18.92 -5.28 3.33
CA PRO A 327 19.17 -6.66 2.93
C PRO A 327 18.22 -7.06 1.82
N TYR A 328 18.72 -7.63 0.72
CA TYR A 328 17.89 -7.98 -0.45
C TYR A 328 16.69 -8.89 -0.11
N GLY A 329 16.81 -9.69 0.95
CA GLY A 329 15.71 -10.52 1.46
C GLY A 329 14.59 -9.75 2.18
N LYS A 330 14.68 -8.43 2.28
CA LYS A 330 13.74 -7.58 3.02
C LYS A 330 13.14 -6.44 2.18
N PHE A 331 13.51 -6.35 0.92
CA PHE A 331 12.88 -5.43 -0.03
C PHE A 331 11.76 -6.15 -0.76
N LEU A 332 10.59 -5.52 -0.87
CA LEU A 332 9.40 -6.04 -1.54
C LEU A 332 9.00 -5.11 -2.69
N TYR A 333 8.29 -5.67 -3.67
CA TYR A 333 7.66 -4.87 -4.72
C TYR A 333 6.24 -4.48 -4.29
N SER A 334 5.89 -3.21 -4.44
CA SER A 334 4.51 -2.71 -4.42
C SER A 334 4.30 -1.66 -5.50
N SER A 335 3.07 -1.52 -5.98
CA SER A 335 2.69 -0.42 -6.86
C SER A 335 2.14 0.78 -6.08
N ASP A 336 1.41 0.51 -5.01
CA ASP A 336 0.49 1.47 -4.38
C ASP A 336 -0.49 2.08 -5.39
N ALA A 337 -0.84 1.32 -6.43
CA ALA A 337 -1.74 1.78 -7.47
C ALA A 337 -3.16 1.93 -6.91
N PHE A 338 -3.78 3.07 -7.21
CA PHE A 338 -5.13 3.41 -6.80
C PHE A 338 -5.94 3.93 -8.00
N GLY A 339 -7.13 3.39 -8.18
CA GLY A 339 -8.11 3.89 -9.14
C GLY A 339 -7.79 3.62 -10.61
N LEU A 340 -6.56 3.80 -11.06
CA LEU A 340 -6.13 3.60 -12.44
C LEU A 340 -5.34 2.30 -12.61
N PRO A 341 -5.74 1.39 -13.52
CA PRO A 341 -4.98 0.17 -13.80
C PRO A 341 -3.64 0.47 -14.48
N GLU A 342 -3.51 1.63 -15.13
CA GLU A 342 -2.27 2.14 -15.69
C GLU A 342 -1.15 2.25 -14.65
N LEU A 343 -1.48 2.62 -13.39
CA LEU A 343 -0.49 2.75 -12.32
C LEU A 343 0.11 1.40 -11.93
N TYR A 344 -0.67 0.31 -11.98
CA TYR A 344 -0.14 -1.05 -11.82
C TYR A 344 0.90 -1.39 -12.88
N TYR A 345 0.57 -1.10 -14.13
CA TYR A 345 1.47 -1.34 -15.25
C TYR A 345 2.73 -0.48 -15.19
N LEU A 346 2.56 0.82 -14.88
CA LEU A 346 3.69 1.75 -14.72
C LEU A 346 4.60 1.32 -13.58
N GLY A 347 4.05 1.01 -12.42
CA GLY A 347 4.80 0.50 -11.27
C GLY A 347 5.60 -0.75 -11.64
N ALA A 348 4.96 -1.74 -12.27
CA ALA A 348 5.61 -2.97 -12.68
C ALA A 348 6.70 -2.76 -13.74
N ALA A 349 6.42 -1.95 -14.76
CA ALA A 349 7.36 -1.69 -15.86
C ALA A 349 8.60 -0.92 -15.38
N LEU A 350 8.40 0.12 -14.55
CA LEU A 350 9.47 0.94 -14.01
C LEU A 350 10.30 0.18 -12.96
N PHE A 351 9.67 -0.65 -12.13
CA PHE A 351 10.37 -1.51 -11.20
C PHE A 351 11.25 -2.54 -11.93
N ARG A 352 10.71 -3.24 -12.93
CA ARG A 352 11.52 -4.20 -13.72
C ARG A 352 12.69 -3.53 -14.39
N ARG A 353 12.52 -2.33 -14.95
CA ARG A 353 13.60 -1.54 -15.52
C ARG A 353 14.66 -1.21 -14.47
N ALA A 354 14.23 -0.67 -13.32
CA ALA A 354 15.13 -0.29 -12.24
C ALA A 354 15.92 -1.51 -11.71
N LEU A 355 15.24 -2.64 -11.51
CA LEU A 355 15.88 -3.88 -11.07
C LEU A 355 16.85 -4.43 -12.12
N SER A 356 16.48 -4.39 -13.41
CA SER A 356 17.37 -4.80 -14.51
C SER A 356 18.64 -3.94 -14.58
N ASP A 357 18.50 -2.61 -14.47
CA ASP A 357 19.64 -1.68 -14.46
C ASP A 357 20.55 -1.95 -13.24
N PHE A 358 19.97 -2.16 -12.05
CA PHE A 358 20.70 -2.46 -10.83
C PHE A 358 21.47 -3.78 -10.92
N LEU A 359 20.82 -4.86 -11.35
CA LEU A 359 21.47 -6.17 -11.49
C LEU A 359 22.51 -6.19 -12.60
N SER A 360 22.26 -5.49 -13.72
CA SER A 360 23.22 -5.36 -14.81
C SER A 360 24.49 -4.61 -14.38
N ALA A 361 24.36 -3.59 -13.52
CA ALA A 361 25.50 -2.88 -12.96
C ALA A 361 26.38 -3.83 -12.13
N GLY A 362 25.78 -4.60 -11.23
CA GLY A 362 26.53 -5.57 -10.41
C GLY A 362 27.19 -6.69 -11.21
N LEU A 363 26.56 -7.15 -12.31
CA LEU A 363 27.17 -8.11 -13.23
C LEU A 363 28.39 -7.52 -13.97
N ARG A 364 28.29 -6.27 -14.43
CA ARG A 364 29.43 -5.59 -15.09
C ARG A 364 30.60 -5.35 -14.16
N GLU A 365 30.36 -5.13 -12.88
CA GLU A 365 31.36 -4.93 -11.84
C GLU A 365 31.86 -6.23 -11.22
N ASP A 366 31.40 -7.38 -11.71
CA ASP A 366 31.73 -8.72 -11.18
C ASP A 366 31.43 -8.89 -9.68
N LEU A 367 30.41 -8.18 -9.18
CA LEU A 367 29.99 -8.30 -7.78
C LEU A 367 29.32 -9.65 -7.50
N TYR A 368 28.69 -10.25 -8.51
CA TYR A 368 28.02 -11.55 -8.43
C TYR A 368 27.82 -12.18 -9.82
N SER A 369 27.60 -13.50 -9.81
CA SER A 369 27.35 -14.26 -11.03
C SER A 369 25.90 -14.08 -11.55
N GLU A 370 25.64 -14.43 -12.83
CA GLU A 370 24.30 -14.46 -13.43
C GLU A 370 23.33 -15.32 -12.62
N ARG A 371 23.79 -16.45 -12.07
CA ARG A 371 22.97 -17.30 -11.18
C ARG A 371 22.53 -16.53 -9.92
N THR A 372 23.41 -15.72 -9.35
CA THR A 372 23.08 -14.88 -8.19
C THR A 372 22.11 -13.77 -8.59
N ALA A 373 22.30 -13.12 -9.74
CA ALA A 373 21.40 -12.10 -10.26
C ALA A 373 19.98 -12.67 -10.46
N ALA A 374 19.85 -13.87 -11.06
CA ALA A 374 18.56 -14.55 -11.23
C ALA A 374 17.88 -14.86 -9.88
N ARG A 375 18.65 -15.33 -8.88
CA ARG A 375 18.14 -15.56 -7.53
C ARG A 375 17.66 -14.25 -6.87
N LEU A 376 18.41 -13.17 -7.01
CA LEU A 376 18.02 -11.85 -6.48
C LEU A 376 16.76 -11.34 -7.17
N ALA A 377 16.64 -11.47 -8.48
CA ALA A 377 15.43 -11.10 -9.22
C ALA A 377 14.21 -11.85 -8.69
N SER A 378 14.29 -13.18 -8.54
CA SER A 378 13.20 -13.98 -7.97
C SER A 378 12.84 -13.57 -6.53
N MET A 379 13.85 -13.29 -5.70
CA MET A 379 13.61 -12.83 -4.32
C MET A 379 12.85 -11.51 -4.27
N LEU A 380 13.31 -10.50 -5.03
CA LEU A 380 12.77 -9.14 -5.00
C LEU A 380 11.39 -9.06 -5.69
N CYS A 381 11.16 -9.85 -6.73
CA CYS A 381 9.90 -9.86 -7.47
C CYS A 381 8.78 -10.60 -6.72
N THR A 382 9.07 -11.73 -6.07
CA THR A 382 8.05 -12.61 -5.49
C THR A 382 8.42 -13.21 -4.14
N GLY A 383 9.62 -13.75 -4.00
CA GLY A 383 9.99 -14.63 -2.90
C GLY A 383 9.92 -13.96 -1.52
N ASN A 384 10.31 -12.69 -1.43
CA ASN A 384 10.28 -11.95 -0.18
C ASN A 384 8.84 -11.72 0.31
N ALA A 385 7.95 -11.28 -0.58
CA ALA A 385 6.55 -11.02 -0.24
C ALA A 385 5.84 -12.34 0.13
N ARG A 386 6.02 -13.41 -0.66
CA ARG A 386 5.46 -14.74 -0.34
C ARG A 386 5.88 -15.21 1.06
N ARG A 387 7.16 -15.08 1.41
CA ARG A 387 7.67 -15.46 2.72
C ARG A 387 7.12 -14.58 3.84
N ALA A 388 7.13 -13.26 3.65
CA ALA A 388 6.73 -12.30 4.68
C ALA A 388 5.23 -12.38 5.02
N TYR A 389 4.37 -12.60 4.01
CA TYR A 389 2.92 -12.74 4.17
C TYR A 389 2.45 -14.19 4.26
N ARG A 390 3.38 -15.16 4.18
CA ARG A 390 3.06 -16.61 4.17
C ARG A 390 2.04 -16.97 3.08
N LEU A 391 2.18 -16.36 1.89
CA LEU A 391 1.31 -16.66 0.75
C LEU A 391 1.63 -18.07 0.25
N GLY A 392 0.61 -18.92 0.15
CA GLY A 392 0.79 -20.28 -0.37
C GLY A 392 1.30 -20.27 -1.82
N ASP A 393 2.05 -21.30 -2.19
CA ASP A 393 2.33 -21.58 -3.59
C ASP A 393 1.01 -22.01 -4.24
N GLN A 394 0.52 -21.22 -5.18
CA GLN A 394 -0.53 -21.72 -6.08
C GLN A 394 0.17 -22.64 -7.07
N THR A 395 0.04 -23.95 -6.83
CA THR A 395 0.38 -25.00 -7.78
C THR A 395 -0.54 -24.97 -9.00
#